data_1b885a3f0be2d4b44a61f2ad1f8de112
#
_entry.id   1b885a3f0be2d4b44a61f2ad1f8de112
#
_cell.length_a   1.000
_cell.length_b   1.000
_cell.length_c   1.000
_cell.angle_alpha   90.00
_cell.angle_beta   90.00
_cell.angle_gamma   90.00
#
_symmetry.space_group_name_H-M   'P 1'
#
loop_
_entity.id
_entity.type
_entity.pdbx_description
1 polymer ?
#
loop_
_entity_poly.entity_id
_entity_poly.type
_entity_poly.pdbx_seq_one_letter_code
_entity_poly.pdbx_strand_id
1 'polypeptide(L)'
;MNDQDRLADMIRKSKRIVAFTGAGISTESGIPDFRSAGGLFDRLSGRHFTGEETLSIGFLETYPELFFRNYAAHFDFSQALPNAGHRFFADLEQTGKEVTVVTQNIDNLHQSAGSSAIIELHGNGTRWRTFDTAEPTDANAISMDAHGIQRDPQGRMVRPDIVLYGEMLDEEAMERAAAAIGAADML
;
A
#
# COMPACT_ATOMS: atom_id res chain seq x y z
N MET A 1 36.32 -1.01 -5.85
CA MET A 1 35.08 -0.62 -5.14
C MET A 1 33.98 -1.47 -5.73
N ASN A 2 33.35 -2.32 -4.94
CA ASN A 2 32.21 -3.13 -5.37
C ASN A 2 30.92 -2.27 -5.41
N ASP A 3 29.82 -2.85 -5.94
CA ASP A 3 28.56 -2.09 -6.08
C ASP A 3 27.97 -1.66 -4.73
N GLN A 4 28.17 -2.47 -3.68
CA GLN A 4 27.72 -2.12 -2.31
C GLN A 4 28.46 -0.92 -1.76
N ASP A 5 29.81 -0.88 -1.93
CA ASP A 5 30.63 0.25 -1.50
C ASP A 5 30.22 1.53 -2.24
N ARG A 6 29.94 1.39 -3.54
CA ARG A 6 29.50 2.52 -4.38
C ARG A 6 28.14 3.05 -3.93
N LEU A 7 27.17 2.17 -3.68
CA LEU A 7 25.85 2.53 -3.16
C LEU A 7 25.97 3.22 -1.80
N ALA A 8 26.73 2.65 -0.88
CA ALA A 8 26.97 3.25 0.44
C ALA A 8 27.61 4.64 0.35
N ASP A 9 28.51 4.85 -0.60
CA ASP A 9 29.13 6.16 -0.84
C ASP A 9 28.12 7.17 -1.42
N MET A 10 27.24 6.76 -2.35
CA MET A 10 26.16 7.58 -2.86
C MET A 10 25.21 7.99 -1.74
N ILE A 11 24.75 7.05 -0.91
CA ILE A 11 23.89 7.31 0.24
C ILE A 11 24.56 8.29 1.19
N ARG A 12 25.86 8.12 1.53
CA ARG A 12 26.57 9.03 2.42
C ARG A 12 26.61 10.47 1.90
N LYS A 13 26.81 10.65 0.59
CA LYS A 13 26.91 11.96 -0.06
C LYS A 13 25.56 12.65 -0.25
N SER A 14 24.48 11.90 -0.33
CA SER A 14 23.13 12.44 -0.54
C SER A 14 22.55 12.98 0.76
N LYS A 15 21.87 14.11 0.69
CA LYS A 15 21.12 14.70 1.80
C LYS A 15 19.64 14.37 1.69
N ARG A 16 19.08 14.50 0.49
CA ARG A 16 17.67 14.22 0.17
C ARG A 16 17.59 12.93 -0.64
N ILE A 17 16.96 11.92 -0.06
CA ILE A 17 16.82 10.59 -0.64
C ILE A 17 15.33 10.29 -0.83
N VAL A 18 14.96 9.86 -2.02
CA VAL A 18 13.63 9.28 -2.27
C VAL A 18 13.78 7.77 -2.44
N ALA A 19 12.99 7.02 -1.68
CA ALA A 19 12.86 5.59 -1.85
C ALA A 19 11.53 5.28 -2.54
N PHE A 20 11.57 4.82 -3.80
CA PHE A 20 10.38 4.37 -4.51
C PHE A 20 10.21 2.87 -4.29
N THR A 21 9.13 2.46 -3.59
CA THR A 21 8.93 1.06 -3.17
C THR A 21 7.65 0.45 -3.71
N GLY A 22 7.65 -0.86 -3.86
CA GLY A 22 6.52 -1.68 -4.27
C GLY A 22 6.49 -3.01 -3.49
N ALA A 23 5.58 -3.91 -3.84
CA ALA A 23 5.29 -5.14 -3.08
C ALA A 23 6.52 -6.03 -2.79
N GLY A 24 7.55 -5.98 -3.63
CA GLY A 24 8.78 -6.73 -3.43
C GLY A 24 9.50 -6.46 -2.11
N ILE A 25 9.40 -5.22 -1.56
CA ILE A 25 10.02 -4.93 -0.26
C ILE A 25 9.35 -5.66 0.90
N SER A 26 8.07 -6.02 0.76
CA SER A 26 7.27 -6.65 1.82
C SER A 26 7.30 -8.18 1.80
N THR A 27 7.96 -8.79 0.83
CA THR A 27 8.03 -10.27 0.70
C THR A 27 8.75 -10.92 1.88
N GLU A 28 9.81 -10.32 2.40
CA GLU A 28 10.49 -10.77 3.62
C GLU A 28 9.67 -10.54 4.92
N SER A 29 8.59 -9.78 4.82
CA SER A 29 7.60 -9.62 5.89
C SER A 29 6.47 -10.65 5.82
N GLY A 30 6.53 -11.58 4.86
CA GLY A 30 5.52 -12.61 4.65
C GLY A 30 4.34 -12.18 3.77
N ILE A 31 4.35 -10.97 3.21
CA ILE A 31 3.33 -10.49 2.27
C ILE A 31 3.78 -10.86 0.86
N PRO A 32 3.01 -11.68 0.11
CA PRO A 32 3.36 -12.03 -1.25
C PRO A 32 3.26 -10.80 -2.17
N ASP A 33 4.13 -10.70 -3.15
CA ASP A 33 3.95 -9.72 -4.20
C ASP A 33 2.77 -10.07 -5.13
N PHE A 34 2.47 -9.20 -6.10
CA PHE A 34 1.30 -9.38 -6.94
C PHE A 34 1.52 -10.38 -8.09
N ARG A 35 2.70 -10.41 -8.72
CA ARG A 35 2.94 -11.02 -10.05
C ARG A 35 3.86 -12.23 -10.04
N SER A 36 4.65 -12.45 -8.99
CA SER A 36 5.49 -13.63 -8.89
C SER A 36 4.65 -14.90 -8.83
N ALA A 37 5.23 -16.03 -9.19
CA ALA A 37 4.55 -17.32 -9.07
C ALA A 37 4.08 -17.56 -7.63
N GLY A 38 2.78 -17.82 -7.45
CA GLY A 38 2.15 -17.90 -6.13
C GLY A 38 1.86 -16.55 -5.45
N GLY A 39 2.03 -15.44 -6.17
CA GLY A 39 1.68 -14.09 -5.74
C GLY A 39 0.17 -13.85 -5.60
N LEU A 40 -0.19 -12.63 -5.26
CA LEU A 40 -1.59 -12.29 -4.98
C LEU A 40 -2.51 -12.53 -6.19
N PHE A 41 -2.07 -12.23 -7.41
CA PHE A 41 -2.89 -12.46 -8.59
C PHE A 41 -3.18 -13.93 -8.83
N ASP A 42 -2.20 -14.82 -8.64
CA ASP A 42 -2.42 -16.26 -8.74
C ASP A 42 -3.44 -16.75 -7.70
N ARG A 43 -3.37 -16.22 -6.47
CA ARG A 43 -4.27 -16.60 -5.37
C ARG A 43 -5.69 -16.08 -5.55
N LEU A 44 -5.85 -14.90 -6.15
CA LEU A 44 -7.13 -14.26 -6.42
C LEU A 44 -7.78 -14.75 -7.70
N SER A 45 -6.99 -15.30 -8.62
CA SER A 45 -7.50 -15.81 -9.90
C SER A 45 -8.35 -17.06 -9.71
N GLY A 46 -9.47 -17.09 -10.38
CA GLY A 46 -10.42 -18.21 -10.38
C GLY A 46 -10.82 -18.64 -11.79
N ARG A 47 -11.85 -19.49 -11.89
CA ARG A 47 -12.36 -19.98 -13.19
C ARG A 47 -12.92 -18.87 -14.10
N HIS A 48 -13.38 -17.76 -13.51
CA HIS A 48 -14.18 -16.75 -14.20
C HIS A 48 -13.54 -15.36 -14.18
N PHE A 49 -12.60 -15.12 -13.28
CA PHE A 49 -11.97 -13.80 -13.06
C PHE A 49 -10.47 -13.93 -12.86
N THR A 50 -9.72 -12.99 -13.38
CA THR A 50 -8.31 -12.82 -13.10
C THR A 50 -8.12 -12.12 -11.74
N GLY A 51 -6.91 -12.20 -11.17
CA GLY A 51 -6.60 -11.50 -9.93
C GLY A 51 -6.75 -9.97 -10.05
N GLU A 52 -6.41 -9.40 -11.20
CA GLU A 52 -6.59 -7.97 -11.48
C GLU A 52 -8.06 -7.57 -11.52
N GLU A 53 -8.89 -8.36 -12.21
CA GLU A 53 -10.34 -8.12 -12.27
C GLU A 53 -10.97 -8.12 -10.89
N THR A 54 -10.58 -9.07 -10.00
CA THR A 54 -11.11 -9.15 -8.63
C THR A 54 -10.74 -7.97 -7.74
N LEU A 55 -9.74 -7.18 -8.14
CA LEU A 55 -9.31 -5.96 -7.47
C LEU A 55 -9.71 -4.69 -8.22
N SER A 56 -10.72 -4.76 -9.08
CA SER A 56 -11.24 -3.59 -9.80
C SER A 56 -12.44 -2.97 -9.12
N ILE A 57 -12.66 -1.67 -9.38
CA ILE A 57 -13.85 -0.96 -8.90
C ILE A 57 -15.14 -1.59 -9.47
N GLY A 58 -15.14 -1.97 -10.73
CA GLY A 58 -16.30 -2.64 -11.38
C GLY A 58 -16.61 -4.00 -10.75
N PHE A 59 -15.62 -4.73 -10.25
CA PHE A 59 -15.84 -5.96 -9.53
C PHE A 59 -16.48 -5.71 -8.16
N LEU A 60 -16.01 -4.72 -7.41
CA LEU A 60 -16.62 -4.32 -6.15
C LEU A 60 -18.08 -3.88 -6.33
N GLU A 61 -18.39 -3.13 -7.38
CA GLU A 61 -19.75 -2.69 -7.71
C GLU A 61 -20.68 -3.86 -8.03
N THR A 62 -20.18 -4.84 -8.80
CA THR A 62 -20.99 -5.94 -9.32
C THR A 62 -21.10 -7.13 -8.37
N TYR A 63 -20.02 -7.41 -7.65
CA TYR A 63 -19.87 -8.59 -6.78
C TYR A 63 -19.31 -8.23 -5.38
N PRO A 64 -19.95 -7.31 -4.64
CA PRO A 64 -19.39 -6.80 -3.37
C PRO A 64 -19.15 -7.92 -2.35
N GLU A 65 -20.03 -8.91 -2.21
CA GLU A 65 -19.85 -10.06 -1.30
C GLU A 65 -18.56 -10.83 -1.63
N LEU A 66 -18.31 -11.05 -2.91
CA LEU A 66 -17.13 -11.78 -3.37
C LEU A 66 -15.86 -10.96 -3.18
N PHE A 67 -15.93 -9.65 -3.44
CA PHE A 67 -14.81 -8.73 -3.20
C PHE A 67 -14.40 -8.75 -1.73
N PHE A 68 -15.32 -8.53 -0.80
CA PHE A 68 -15.00 -8.49 0.64
C PHE A 68 -14.51 -9.83 1.17
N ARG A 69 -15.05 -10.93 0.69
CA ARG A 69 -14.54 -12.27 1.03
C ARG A 69 -13.10 -12.48 0.57
N ASN A 70 -12.79 -12.10 -0.67
CA ASN A 70 -11.43 -12.20 -1.20
C ASN A 70 -10.48 -11.24 -0.50
N TYR A 71 -10.94 -10.01 -0.22
CA TYR A 71 -10.15 -9.02 0.50
C TYR A 71 -9.77 -9.50 1.89
N ALA A 72 -10.73 -9.97 2.66
CA ALA A 72 -10.48 -10.49 4.00
C ALA A 72 -9.55 -11.73 4.00
N ALA A 73 -9.62 -12.57 2.96
CA ALA A 73 -8.78 -13.77 2.89
C ALA A 73 -7.32 -13.48 2.51
N HIS A 74 -7.04 -12.37 1.81
CA HIS A 74 -5.72 -12.13 1.19
C HIS A 74 -5.06 -10.83 1.57
N PHE A 75 -5.76 -9.87 2.20
CA PHE A 75 -5.26 -8.53 2.52
C PHE A 75 -5.30 -8.22 4.03
N ASP A 76 -5.41 -9.24 4.88
CA ASP A 76 -5.14 -9.07 6.31
C ASP A 76 -3.63 -9.13 6.57
N PHE A 77 -3.02 -7.97 6.67
CA PHE A 77 -1.59 -7.80 6.98
C PHE A 77 -1.33 -7.48 8.45
N SER A 78 -2.31 -7.63 9.32
CA SER A 78 -2.24 -7.24 10.75
C SER A 78 -1.12 -7.93 11.52
N GLN A 79 -0.67 -9.09 11.08
CA GLN A 79 0.41 -9.86 11.70
C GLN A 79 1.78 -9.62 11.04
N ALA A 80 1.83 -8.89 9.91
CA ALA A 80 3.08 -8.61 9.23
C ALA A 80 3.89 -7.55 10.01
N LEU A 81 5.19 -7.79 10.12
CA LEU A 81 6.11 -6.86 10.78
C LEU A 81 7.08 -6.26 9.76
N PRO A 82 7.50 -5.00 9.95
CA PRO A 82 8.52 -4.41 9.12
C PRO A 82 9.80 -5.26 9.09
N ASN A 83 10.34 -5.51 7.91
CA ASN A 83 11.62 -6.18 7.74
C ASN A 83 12.79 -5.19 7.70
N ALA A 84 14.00 -5.67 7.46
CA ALA A 84 15.21 -4.84 7.41
C ALA A 84 15.15 -3.74 6.34
N GLY A 85 14.48 -4.00 5.20
CA GLY A 85 14.31 -3.00 4.14
C GLY A 85 13.47 -1.80 4.59
N HIS A 86 12.36 -2.04 5.28
CA HIS A 86 11.54 -0.96 5.82
C HIS A 86 12.27 -0.17 6.90
N ARG A 87 12.92 -0.85 7.85
CA ARG A 87 13.70 -0.21 8.92
C ARG A 87 14.88 0.61 8.40
N PHE A 88 15.52 0.16 7.32
CA PHE A 88 16.64 0.87 6.72
C PHE A 88 16.32 2.33 6.37
N PHE A 89 15.15 2.61 5.81
CA PHE A 89 14.75 3.98 5.47
C PHE A 89 14.45 4.81 6.72
N ALA A 90 13.79 4.23 7.72
CA ALA A 90 13.56 4.92 9.00
C ALA A 90 14.89 5.21 9.73
N ASP A 91 15.84 4.26 9.71
CA ASP A 91 17.15 4.44 10.32
C ASP A 91 17.97 5.54 9.60
N LEU A 92 17.84 5.66 8.27
CA LEU A 92 18.47 6.76 7.53
C LEU A 92 17.97 8.14 7.98
N GLU A 93 16.69 8.29 8.27
CA GLU A 93 16.13 9.54 8.82
C GLU A 93 16.81 9.90 10.16
N GLN A 94 17.08 8.90 11.00
CA GLN A 94 17.76 9.11 12.30
C GLN A 94 19.21 9.61 12.15
N THR A 95 19.82 9.42 10.97
CA THR A 95 21.15 9.99 10.68
C THR A 95 21.11 11.46 10.27
N GLY A 96 19.95 12.09 10.26
CA GLY A 96 19.74 13.49 9.87
C GLY A 96 19.58 13.70 8.36
N LYS A 97 19.34 12.64 7.58
CA LYS A 97 18.98 12.74 6.16
C LYS A 97 17.48 13.01 5.98
N GLU A 98 17.15 13.72 4.94
CA GLU A 98 15.77 13.91 4.49
C GLU A 98 15.39 12.72 3.61
N VAL A 99 14.65 11.75 4.15
CA VAL A 99 14.21 10.54 3.43
C VAL A 99 12.71 10.61 3.18
N THR A 100 12.31 10.53 1.94
CA THR A 100 10.88 10.42 1.56
C THR A 100 10.65 9.05 0.94
N VAL A 101 9.74 8.28 1.51
CA VAL A 101 9.29 7.01 0.92
C VAL A 101 8.08 7.28 0.04
N VAL A 102 8.19 7.00 -1.25
CA VAL A 102 7.08 6.97 -2.21
C VAL A 102 6.72 5.50 -2.42
N THR A 103 5.55 5.09 -1.98
CA THR A 103 5.21 3.67 -2.00
C THR A 103 3.92 3.37 -2.78
N GLN A 104 3.93 2.25 -3.49
CA GLN A 104 2.74 1.62 -4.08
C GLN A 104 2.05 0.66 -3.08
N ASN A 105 2.70 0.36 -1.95
CA ASN A 105 2.18 -0.60 -0.98
C ASN A 105 1.08 0.00 -0.13
N ILE A 106 0.15 -0.86 0.26
CA ILE A 106 -1.01 -0.54 1.12
C ILE A 106 -0.89 -1.16 2.51
N ASP A 107 0.24 -1.80 2.83
CA ASP A 107 0.46 -2.67 4.00
C ASP A 107 0.81 -1.93 5.29
N ASN A 108 1.06 -0.62 5.22
CA ASN A 108 1.43 0.24 6.37
C ASN A 108 2.78 -0.10 7.02
N LEU A 109 3.65 -0.90 6.39
CA LEU A 109 4.89 -1.37 7.02
C LEU A 109 5.98 -0.28 7.11
N HIS A 110 6.02 0.68 6.19
CA HIS A 110 6.93 1.83 6.31
C HIS A 110 6.59 2.70 7.51
N GLN A 111 5.31 2.98 7.75
CA GLN A 111 4.83 3.70 8.93
C GLN A 111 5.16 2.93 10.21
N SER A 112 4.90 1.63 10.21
CA SER A 112 5.19 0.74 11.34
C SER A 112 6.69 0.61 11.62
N ALA A 113 7.54 0.81 10.60
CA ALA A 113 9.01 0.87 10.75
C ALA A 113 9.50 2.19 11.36
N GLY A 114 8.67 3.25 11.35
CA GLY A 114 9.01 4.57 11.89
C GLY A 114 9.43 5.61 10.85
N SER A 115 9.29 5.34 9.54
CA SER A 115 9.46 6.37 8.50
C SER A 115 8.45 7.49 8.68
N SER A 116 8.91 8.75 8.64
CA SER A 116 8.08 9.91 8.94
C SER A 116 7.49 10.59 7.69
N ALA A 117 8.21 10.57 6.58
CA ALA A 117 7.78 11.17 5.31
C ALA A 117 7.41 10.09 4.30
N ILE A 118 6.13 9.80 4.18
CA ILE A 118 5.60 8.75 3.30
C ILE A 118 4.55 9.33 2.36
N ILE A 119 4.63 8.97 1.09
CA ILE A 119 3.63 9.28 0.06
C ILE A 119 3.08 7.95 -0.44
N GLU A 120 1.81 7.71 -0.18
CA GLU A 120 1.09 6.49 -0.54
C GLU A 120 0.37 6.69 -1.88
N LEU A 121 0.89 6.10 -2.95
CA LEU A 121 0.30 6.27 -4.30
C LEU A 121 -1.00 5.48 -4.49
N HIS A 122 -1.16 4.38 -3.74
CA HIS A 122 -2.33 3.51 -3.85
C HIS A 122 -3.18 3.50 -2.57
N GLY A 123 -3.06 4.52 -1.73
CA GLY A 123 -3.76 4.58 -0.45
C GLY A 123 -3.20 3.63 0.61
N ASN A 124 -4.04 3.23 1.59
CA ASN A 124 -3.60 2.43 2.73
C ASN A 124 -4.70 1.46 3.19
N GLY A 125 -4.40 0.17 3.27
CA GLY A 125 -5.33 -0.89 3.63
C GLY A 125 -5.82 -0.86 5.08
N THR A 126 -5.21 -0.04 5.95
CA THR A 126 -5.66 0.14 7.34
C THR A 126 -6.73 1.22 7.49
N ARG A 127 -6.95 2.02 6.47
CA ARG A 127 -7.97 3.06 6.44
C ARG A 127 -9.19 2.60 5.64
N TRP A 128 -10.33 3.15 5.99
CA TRP A 128 -11.61 2.85 5.36
C TRP A 128 -12.35 4.12 4.99
N ARG A 129 -13.14 4.06 3.92
CA ARG A 129 -13.99 5.17 3.46
C ARG A 129 -15.34 4.65 2.97
N THR A 130 -16.35 5.51 2.97
CA THR A 130 -17.63 5.19 2.34
C THR A 130 -17.44 4.97 0.84
N PHE A 131 -18.21 4.05 0.28
CA PHE A 131 -18.09 3.69 -1.12
C PHE A 131 -18.56 4.81 -2.05
N ASP A 132 -19.65 5.48 -1.69
CA ASP A 132 -20.34 6.47 -2.51
C ASP A 132 -19.78 7.89 -2.40
N THR A 133 -19.40 8.32 -1.20
CA THR A 133 -18.95 9.71 -0.95
C THR A 133 -17.47 9.83 -0.64
N ALA A 134 -16.76 8.71 -0.53
CA ALA A 134 -15.35 8.63 -0.15
C ALA A 134 -15.03 9.30 1.22
N GLU A 135 -16.03 9.47 2.09
CA GLU A 135 -15.84 10.01 3.45
C GLU A 135 -15.05 8.99 4.30
N PRO A 136 -14.00 9.43 5.02
CA PRO A 136 -13.27 8.57 5.94
C PRO A 136 -14.20 7.95 7.00
N THR A 137 -13.97 6.68 7.33
CA THR A 137 -14.77 5.94 8.30
C THR A 137 -13.84 5.36 9.39
N ASP A 138 -14.27 5.46 10.65
CA ASP A 138 -13.56 4.80 11.75
C ASP A 138 -13.64 3.27 11.59
N ALA A 139 -12.49 2.64 11.40
CA ALA A 139 -12.40 1.19 11.23
C ALA A 139 -13.01 0.40 12.40
N ASN A 140 -12.97 0.94 13.64
CA ASN A 140 -13.55 0.31 14.82
C ASN A 140 -15.09 0.37 14.85
N ALA A 141 -15.69 1.24 14.06
CA ALA A 141 -17.14 1.38 13.96
C ALA A 141 -17.75 0.56 12.81
N ILE A 142 -16.91 -0.12 12.01
CA ILE A 142 -17.36 -0.91 10.87
C ILE A 142 -17.93 -2.25 11.37
N SER A 143 -19.04 -2.65 10.79
CA SER A 143 -19.65 -3.96 11.00
C SER A 143 -19.90 -4.68 9.68
N MET A 144 -19.89 -6.00 9.72
CA MET A 144 -20.19 -6.84 8.55
C MET A 144 -21.66 -7.20 8.56
N ASP A 145 -22.36 -6.98 7.45
CA ASP A 145 -23.77 -7.39 7.30
C ASP A 145 -23.92 -8.90 7.03
N ALA A 146 -25.17 -9.38 6.90
CA ALA A 146 -25.47 -10.80 6.67
C ALA A 146 -24.91 -11.36 5.34
N HIS A 147 -24.52 -10.48 4.43
CA HIS A 147 -23.94 -10.81 3.12
C HIS A 147 -22.41 -10.68 3.09
N GLY A 148 -21.78 -10.36 4.24
CA GLY A 148 -20.33 -10.18 4.33
C GLY A 148 -19.84 -8.83 3.85
N ILE A 149 -20.74 -7.87 3.60
CA ILE A 149 -20.41 -6.52 3.15
C ILE A 149 -20.13 -5.63 4.36
N GLN A 150 -19.06 -4.84 4.28
CA GLN A 150 -18.68 -3.92 5.34
C GLN A 150 -19.55 -2.66 5.33
N ARG A 151 -20.07 -2.27 6.51
CA ARG A 151 -20.99 -1.14 6.72
C ARG A 151 -20.53 -0.22 7.81
N ASP A 152 -20.74 1.10 7.63
CA ASP A 152 -20.63 2.07 8.70
C ASP A 152 -21.87 2.05 9.63
N PRO A 153 -21.87 2.82 10.74
CA PRO A 153 -23.02 2.89 11.66
C PRO A 153 -24.32 3.41 11.02
N GLN A 154 -24.24 4.06 9.85
CA GLN A 154 -25.38 4.55 9.08
C GLN A 154 -25.87 3.51 8.06
N GLY A 155 -25.23 2.34 7.98
CA GLY A 155 -25.57 1.26 7.05
C GLY A 155 -25.03 1.47 5.63
N ARG A 156 -24.23 2.51 5.38
CA ARG A 156 -23.59 2.75 4.08
C ARG A 156 -22.48 1.73 3.86
N MET A 157 -22.32 1.26 2.63
CA MET A 157 -21.19 0.40 2.27
C MET A 157 -19.88 1.16 2.44
N VAL A 158 -18.92 0.56 3.12
CA VAL A 158 -17.56 1.08 3.26
C VAL A 158 -16.57 0.14 2.60
N ARG A 159 -15.45 0.66 2.18
CA ARG A 159 -14.36 -0.08 1.52
C ARG A 159 -13.01 0.35 2.06
N PRO A 160 -11.95 -0.47 1.88
CA PRO A 160 -10.59 -0.02 2.18
C PRO A 160 -10.25 1.22 1.34
N ASP A 161 -9.54 2.16 1.95
CA ASP A 161 -9.07 3.39 1.29
C ASP A 161 -7.82 3.11 0.45
N ILE A 162 -8.01 2.31 -0.58
CA ILE A 162 -7.00 1.93 -1.56
C ILE A 162 -7.49 2.23 -2.98
N VAL A 163 -6.55 2.39 -3.90
CA VAL A 163 -6.85 2.53 -5.33
C VAL A 163 -7.07 1.15 -5.95
N LEU A 164 -8.26 0.92 -6.48
CA LEU A 164 -8.60 -0.28 -7.24
C LEU A 164 -8.36 -0.07 -8.74
N TYR A 165 -8.18 -1.16 -9.47
CA TYR A 165 -8.12 -1.09 -10.94
C TYR A 165 -9.36 -0.41 -11.52
N GLY A 166 -9.14 0.55 -12.42
CA GLY A 166 -10.20 1.40 -12.99
C GLY A 166 -10.42 2.71 -12.25
N GLU A 167 -9.81 2.92 -11.09
CA GLU A 167 -9.80 4.22 -10.41
C GLU A 167 -8.60 5.07 -10.82
N MET A 168 -8.73 6.39 -10.66
CA MET A 168 -7.62 7.32 -10.82
C MET A 168 -6.76 7.34 -9.55
N LEU A 169 -5.47 7.54 -9.73
CA LEU A 169 -4.57 7.83 -8.61
C LEU A 169 -4.91 9.21 -8.02
N ASP A 170 -4.60 9.39 -6.75
CA ASP A 170 -4.73 10.68 -6.08
C ASP A 170 -3.75 11.69 -6.70
N GLU A 171 -4.29 12.79 -7.27
CA GLU A 171 -3.52 13.80 -7.97
C GLU A 171 -2.53 14.53 -7.04
N GLU A 172 -2.96 14.83 -5.80
CA GLU A 172 -2.10 15.48 -4.82
C GLU A 172 -0.93 14.55 -4.42
N ALA A 173 -1.18 13.25 -4.22
CA ALA A 173 -0.14 12.28 -3.92
C ALA A 173 0.86 12.18 -5.10
N MET A 174 0.37 12.19 -6.33
CA MET A 174 1.22 12.17 -7.53
C MET A 174 2.07 13.43 -7.67
N GLU A 175 1.50 14.61 -7.44
CA GLU A 175 2.24 15.87 -7.46
C GLU A 175 3.31 15.93 -6.37
N ARG A 176 2.98 15.51 -5.15
CA ARG A 176 3.92 15.43 -4.03
C ARG A 176 5.06 14.45 -4.32
N ALA A 177 4.76 13.30 -4.92
CA ALA A 177 5.78 12.32 -5.32
C ALA A 177 6.71 12.89 -6.38
N ALA A 178 6.15 13.52 -7.42
CA ALA A 178 6.94 14.16 -8.49
C ALA A 178 7.83 15.28 -7.94
N ALA A 179 7.32 16.12 -7.04
CA ALA A 179 8.09 17.17 -6.41
C ALA A 179 9.24 16.60 -5.53
N ALA A 180 8.96 15.57 -4.75
CA ALA A 180 9.98 14.91 -3.91
C ALA A 180 11.10 14.29 -4.77
N ILE A 181 10.74 13.58 -5.84
CA ILE A 181 11.69 12.98 -6.79
C ILE A 181 12.52 14.07 -7.49
N GLY A 182 11.88 15.14 -7.95
CA GLY A 182 12.57 16.26 -8.63
C GLY A 182 13.54 17.01 -7.73
N ALA A 183 13.33 16.99 -6.40
CA ALA A 183 14.19 17.63 -5.41
C ALA A 183 15.27 16.71 -4.83
N ALA A 184 15.22 15.41 -5.11
CA ALA A 184 16.12 14.42 -4.51
C ALA A 184 17.55 14.49 -5.07
N ASP A 185 18.52 14.20 -4.22
CA ASP A 185 19.91 13.97 -4.61
C ASP A 185 20.12 12.50 -5.05
N MET A 186 19.21 11.62 -4.63
CA MET A 186 19.24 10.18 -4.91
C MET A 186 17.82 9.60 -4.96
N LEU A 187 17.55 8.76 -5.95
CA LEU A 187 16.37 7.93 -6.12
C LEU A 187 16.77 6.45 -6.14
#